data_471acf374760693a119de9a0a489b6b9
#
_entry.id   471acf374760693a119de9a0a489b6b9
#
_cell.length_a   1.000
_cell.length_b   1.000
_cell.length_c   1.000
_cell.angle_alpha   90.00
_cell.angle_beta   90.00
_cell.angle_gamma   90.00
#
_symmetry.space_group_name_H-M   'P 1'
#
loop_
_entity.id
_entity.type
_entity.pdbx_description
1 polymer ?
#
loop_
_entity_poly.entity_id
_entity_poly.type
_entity_poly.pdbx_seq_one_letter_code
_entity_poly.pdbx_strand_id
1 'polypeptide(L)'
;LEWCDVLVWVPTGDEFPILNLSHAATIVMYEMYQADHVPRKTLPASRDQKERLFSTFDDLMQEVGYPENRRNGTRVMFRRMMGRSIPSEYEFRTIMGVIGDAVRIIRNGKPWEKKD
;
A
#
# COMPACT_ATOMS: atom_id res chain seq x y z
N LEU A 1 -11.97 -6.87 3.62
CA LEU A 1 -11.10 -5.68 3.80
C LEU A 1 -9.64 -5.94 3.42
N GLU A 2 -9.22 -7.19 3.22
CA GLU A 2 -7.84 -7.54 2.85
C GLU A 2 -7.41 -6.97 1.49
N TRP A 3 -8.36 -6.76 0.59
CA TRP A 3 -8.15 -6.23 -0.76
C TRP A 3 -8.35 -4.72 -0.90
N CYS A 4 -8.62 -4.02 0.23
CA CYS A 4 -8.86 -2.58 0.24
C CYS A 4 -7.58 -1.83 0.59
N ASP A 5 -7.19 -0.87 -0.23
CA ASP A 5 -6.04 0.00 0.01
C ASP A 5 -6.39 1.17 0.93
N VAL A 6 -7.64 1.62 0.88
CA VAL A 6 -8.14 2.77 1.65
C VAL A 6 -9.45 2.41 2.33
N LEU A 7 -9.60 2.79 3.60
CA LEU A 7 -10.84 2.74 4.33
C LEU A 7 -11.39 4.16 4.46
N VAL A 8 -12.59 4.36 3.96
CA VAL A 8 -13.31 5.64 4.05
C VAL A 8 -14.44 5.49 5.06
N TRP A 9 -14.57 6.46 5.95
CA TRP A 9 -15.67 6.54 6.89
C TRP A 9 -16.44 7.83 6.67
N VAL A 10 -17.77 7.72 6.57
CA VAL A 10 -18.69 8.86 6.47
C VAL A 10 -19.28 9.08 7.85
N PRO A 11 -18.99 10.24 8.52
CA PRO A 11 -19.53 10.50 9.83
C PRO A 11 -21.05 10.67 9.76
N THR A 12 -21.76 10.00 10.66
CA THR A 12 -23.21 10.07 10.83
C THR A 12 -23.55 10.42 12.27
N GLY A 13 -24.78 10.83 12.52
CA GLY A 13 -25.26 11.10 13.88
C GLY A 13 -25.44 9.82 14.70
N ASP A 14 -25.37 9.96 16.02
CA ASP A 14 -25.46 8.83 16.97
C ASP A 14 -26.81 8.09 16.88
N GLU A 15 -27.88 8.78 16.46
CA GLU A 15 -29.19 8.17 16.30
C GLU A 15 -29.29 7.22 15.10
N PHE A 16 -28.51 7.47 14.05
CA PHE A 16 -28.49 6.68 12.82
C PHE A 16 -27.03 6.43 12.37
N PRO A 17 -26.28 5.56 13.06
CA PRO A 17 -24.85 5.38 12.81
C PRO A 17 -24.53 4.62 11.53
N ILE A 18 -25.55 4.07 10.85
CA ILE A 18 -25.35 3.24 9.66
C ILE A 18 -26.01 3.88 8.44
N LEU A 19 -25.24 4.15 7.40
CA LEU A 19 -25.73 4.55 6.10
C LEU A 19 -25.96 3.33 5.20
N ASN A 20 -27.01 3.41 4.38
CA ASN A 20 -27.17 2.50 3.25
C ASN A 20 -25.94 2.64 2.31
N LEU A 21 -25.47 1.52 1.77
CA LEU A 21 -24.30 1.47 0.88
C LEU A 21 -24.41 2.45 -0.30
N SER A 22 -25.58 2.55 -0.93
CA SER A 22 -25.82 3.47 -2.04
C SER A 22 -25.73 4.94 -1.62
N HIS A 23 -26.20 5.28 -0.43
CA HIS A 23 -26.08 6.63 0.12
C HIS A 23 -24.63 6.96 0.46
N ALA A 24 -23.92 6.04 1.09
CA ALA A 24 -22.49 6.21 1.37
C ALA A 24 -21.67 6.38 0.09
N ALA A 25 -21.94 5.56 -0.93
CA ALA A 25 -21.28 5.67 -2.23
C ALA A 25 -21.59 7.02 -2.91
N THR A 26 -22.82 7.51 -2.83
CA THR A 26 -23.21 8.82 -3.40
C THR A 26 -22.46 9.96 -2.72
N ILE A 27 -22.33 9.94 -1.39
CA ILE A 27 -21.59 10.95 -0.65
C ILE A 27 -20.11 10.95 -1.06
N VAL A 28 -19.48 9.78 -1.11
CA VAL A 28 -18.08 9.67 -1.52
C VAL A 28 -17.87 10.17 -2.96
N MET A 29 -18.75 9.80 -3.89
CA MET A 29 -18.66 10.29 -5.27
C MET A 29 -18.87 11.81 -5.37
N TYR A 30 -19.76 12.38 -4.56
CA TYR A 30 -19.98 13.82 -4.51
C TYR A 30 -18.76 14.56 -3.96
N GLU A 31 -18.17 14.08 -2.87
CA GLU A 31 -16.94 14.66 -2.31
C GLU A 31 -15.77 14.56 -3.31
N MET A 32 -15.65 13.45 -4.02
CA MET A 32 -14.64 13.30 -5.08
C MET A 32 -14.87 14.28 -6.24
N TYR A 33 -16.12 14.55 -6.60
CA TYR A 33 -16.47 15.52 -7.63
C TYR A 33 -16.14 16.96 -7.19
N GLN A 34 -16.38 17.29 -5.91
CA GLN A 34 -16.13 18.61 -5.33
C GLN A 34 -14.63 18.85 -5.04
N ALA A 35 -13.86 17.79 -4.92
CA ALA A 35 -12.43 17.91 -4.65
C ALA A 35 -11.73 18.63 -5.80
N ASP A 36 -11.12 19.78 -5.50
CA ASP A 36 -10.29 20.50 -6.47
C ASP A 36 -9.19 19.59 -6.99
N HIS A 37 -9.15 19.44 -8.30
CA HIS A 37 -8.12 18.66 -8.98
C HIS A 37 -6.80 19.45 -8.95
N VAL A 38 -6.08 19.32 -7.84
CA VAL A 38 -4.71 19.81 -7.78
C VAL A 38 -3.87 18.95 -8.74
N PRO A 39 -3.34 19.53 -9.83
CA PRO A 39 -2.53 18.76 -10.77
C PRO A 39 -1.30 18.25 -10.03
N ARG A 40 -1.20 16.92 -9.88
CA ARG A 40 0.00 16.30 -9.31
C ARG A 40 1.16 16.49 -10.28
N LYS A 41 2.24 17.09 -9.81
CA LYS A 41 3.49 17.24 -10.59
C LYS A 41 4.14 15.90 -10.94
N THR A 42 3.75 14.83 -10.25
CA THR A 42 4.31 13.47 -10.40
C THR A 42 3.19 12.47 -10.65
N LEU A 43 3.42 11.55 -11.58
CA LEU A 43 2.50 10.46 -11.86
C LEU A 43 2.43 9.52 -10.64
N PRO A 44 1.22 9.14 -10.21
CA PRO A 44 1.07 8.14 -9.15
C PRO A 44 1.53 6.76 -9.65
N ALA A 45 2.04 5.94 -8.75
CA ALA A 45 2.38 4.56 -9.06
C ALA A 45 1.16 3.80 -9.61
N SER A 46 1.37 3.02 -10.68
CA SER A 46 0.34 2.18 -11.28
C SER A 46 -0.09 1.05 -10.34
N ARG A 47 -1.25 0.45 -10.62
CA ARG A 47 -1.73 -0.71 -9.85
C ARG A 47 -0.72 -1.86 -9.89
N ASP A 48 -0.17 -2.17 -11.06
CA ASP A 48 0.79 -3.26 -11.21
C ASP A 48 2.09 -3.00 -10.44
N GLN A 49 2.54 -1.75 -10.41
CA GLN A 49 3.68 -1.35 -9.60
C GLN A 49 3.40 -1.59 -8.10
N LYS A 50 2.21 -1.21 -7.61
CA LYS A 50 1.81 -1.41 -6.22
C LYS A 50 1.74 -2.90 -5.86
N GLU A 51 1.12 -3.72 -6.71
CA GLU A 51 1.04 -5.17 -6.47
C GLU A 51 2.42 -5.83 -6.45
N ARG A 52 3.35 -5.38 -7.30
CA ARG A 52 4.75 -5.82 -7.26
C ARG A 52 5.44 -5.49 -5.93
N LEU A 53 5.21 -4.29 -5.39
CA LEU A 53 5.77 -3.92 -4.09
C LEU A 53 5.21 -4.81 -2.98
N PHE A 54 3.91 -5.04 -2.97
CA PHE A 54 3.27 -5.90 -1.98
C PHE A 54 3.80 -7.33 -2.03
N SER A 55 3.97 -7.87 -3.23
CA SER A 55 4.59 -9.19 -3.43
C SER A 55 6.03 -9.23 -2.93
N THR A 56 6.85 -8.22 -3.28
CA THR A 56 8.24 -8.16 -2.84
C THR A 56 8.36 -7.98 -1.32
N PHE A 57 7.41 -7.27 -0.70
CA PHE A 57 7.35 -7.14 0.75
C PHE A 57 6.98 -8.48 1.42
N ASP A 58 6.08 -9.25 0.81
CA ASP A 58 5.76 -10.61 1.26
C ASP A 58 6.99 -11.53 1.19
N ASP A 59 7.73 -11.48 0.08
CA ASP A 59 8.99 -12.20 -0.07
C ASP A 59 9.99 -11.82 1.02
N LEU A 60 10.13 -10.52 1.32
CA LEU A 60 11.00 -10.07 2.41
C LEU A 60 10.59 -10.66 3.76
N MET A 61 9.30 -10.61 4.09
CA MET A 61 8.80 -11.21 5.34
C MET A 61 9.09 -12.71 5.43
N GLN A 62 9.04 -13.41 4.31
CA GLN A 62 9.36 -14.83 4.24
C GLN A 62 10.85 -15.08 4.46
N GLU A 63 11.71 -14.35 3.76
CA GLU A 63 13.18 -14.52 3.83
C GLU A 63 13.78 -14.18 5.20
N VAL A 64 13.22 -13.16 5.88
CA VAL A 64 13.64 -12.82 7.25
C VAL A 64 13.04 -13.72 8.32
N GLY A 65 12.23 -14.72 7.95
CA GLY A 65 11.56 -15.61 8.90
C GLY A 65 10.51 -14.92 9.77
N TYR A 66 9.82 -13.89 9.23
CA TYR A 66 8.80 -13.18 9.99
C TYR A 66 7.68 -14.12 10.45
N PRO A 67 7.22 -14.04 11.72
CA PRO A 67 6.25 -14.97 12.28
C PRO A 67 4.97 -15.09 11.46
N GLU A 68 4.59 -16.32 11.09
CA GLU A 68 3.48 -16.59 10.19
C GLU A 68 2.14 -16.07 10.70
N ASN A 69 1.89 -16.20 12.01
CA ASN A 69 0.68 -15.69 12.65
C ASN A 69 0.51 -14.16 12.57
N ARG A 70 1.58 -13.41 12.27
CA ARG A 70 1.56 -11.95 12.12
C ARG A 70 1.60 -11.49 10.67
N ARG A 71 1.98 -12.35 9.72
CA ARG A 71 2.20 -11.97 8.31
C ARG A 71 0.97 -11.33 7.69
N ASN A 72 -0.20 -11.92 7.88
CA ASN A 72 -1.43 -11.40 7.28
C ASN A 72 -1.78 -9.99 7.80
N GLY A 73 -1.70 -9.77 9.10
CA GLY A 73 -1.93 -8.45 9.70
C GLY A 73 -0.94 -7.39 9.19
N THR A 74 0.35 -7.76 9.08
CA THR A 74 1.41 -6.87 8.58
C THR A 74 1.19 -6.55 7.11
N ARG A 75 0.81 -7.53 6.27
CA ARG A 75 0.45 -7.33 4.86
C ARG A 75 -0.69 -6.32 4.70
N VAL A 76 -1.77 -6.51 5.43
CA VAL A 76 -2.94 -5.63 5.39
C VAL A 76 -2.57 -4.22 5.85
N MET A 77 -1.81 -4.09 6.93
CA MET A 77 -1.32 -2.81 7.45
C MET A 77 -0.46 -2.08 6.40
N PHE A 78 0.51 -2.78 5.80
CA PHE A 78 1.40 -2.20 4.79
C PHE A 78 0.62 -1.73 3.56
N ARG A 79 -0.32 -2.54 3.05
CA ARG A 79 -1.21 -2.18 1.93
C ARG A 79 -2.02 -0.92 2.23
N ARG A 80 -2.62 -0.84 3.42
CA ARG A 80 -3.39 0.35 3.85
C ARG A 80 -2.52 1.60 3.99
N MET A 81 -1.32 1.45 4.54
CA MET A 81 -0.37 2.56 4.68
C MET A 81 0.02 3.12 3.31
N MET A 82 0.38 2.25 2.37
CA MET A 82 0.75 2.64 1.01
C MET A 82 -0.44 3.21 0.23
N GLY A 83 -1.65 2.69 0.44
CA GLY A 83 -2.87 3.21 -0.19
C GLY A 83 -3.18 4.65 0.24
N ARG A 84 -3.01 4.97 1.51
CA ARG A 84 -3.24 6.32 2.04
C ARG A 84 -2.19 7.34 1.59
N SER A 85 -0.94 6.93 1.49
CA SER A 85 0.17 7.82 1.11
C SER A 85 0.14 8.22 -0.37
N ILE A 86 -0.51 7.43 -1.22
CA ILE A 86 -0.59 7.62 -2.68
C ILE A 86 0.80 7.98 -3.24
N PRO A 87 1.78 7.07 -3.14
CA PRO A 87 3.15 7.36 -3.52
C PRO A 87 3.27 7.67 -5.00
N SER A 88 4.17 8.57 -5.35
CA SER A 88 4.58 8.82 -6.71
C SER A 88 5.34 7.61 -7.27
N GLU A 89 5.46 7.54 -8.60
CA GLU A 89 6.25 6.49 -9.25
C GLU A 89 7.70 6.45 -8.76
N TYR A 90 8.29 7.62 -8.51
CA TYR A 90 9.66 7.72 -8.00
C TYR A 90 9.80 7.15 -6.58
N GLU A 91 8.91 7.56 -5.65
CA GLU A 91 8.93 7.06 -4.26
C GLU A 91 8.70 5.54 -4.24
N PHE A 92 7.77 5.07 -5.07
CA PHE A 92 7.50 3.67 -5.23
C PHE A 92 8.73 2.88 -5.71
N ARG A 93 9.40 3.34 -6.78
CA ARG A 93 10.62 2.69 -7.30
C ARG A 93 11.74 2.67 -6.27
N THR A 94 11.89 3.73 -5.48
CA THR A 94 12.91 3.83 -4.44
C THR A 94 12.68 2.78 -3.35
N ILE A 95 11.46 2.68 -2.81
CA ILE A 95 11.10 1.68 -1.80
C ILE A 95 11.27 0.26 -2.36
N MET A 96 10.78 0.04 -3.59
CA MET A 96 10.89 -1.23 -4.27
C MET A 96 12.36 -1.67 -4.45
N GLY A 97 13.24 -0.73 -4.78
CA GLY A 97 14.67 -0.99 -4.91
C GLY A 97 15.28 -1.47 -3.59
N VAL A 98 15.03 -0.75 -2.51
CA VAL A 98 15.56 -1.11 -1.17
C VAL A 98 15.06 -2.49 -0.72
N ILE A 99 13.76 -2.75 -0.84
CA ILE A 99 13.18 -4.04 -0.43
C ILE A 99 13.68 -5.17 -1.32
N GLY A 100 13.72 -4.97 -2.64
CA GLY A 100 14.22 -5.96 -3.59
C GLY A 100 15.69 -6.30 -3.39
N ASP A 101 16.52 -5.29 -3.11
CA ASP A 101 17.94 -5.50 -2.79
C ASP A 101 18.11 -6.25 -1.47
N ALA A 102 17.31 -5.95 -0.45
CA ALA A 102 17.31 -6.70 0.81
C ALA A 102 17.00 -8.19 0.59
N VAL A 103 15.93 -8.50 -0.15
CA VAL A 103 15.56 -9.89 -0.50
C VAL A 103 16.71 -10.57 -1.25
N ARG A 104 17.30 -9.89 -2.24
CA ARG A 104 18.40 -10.44 -3.04
C ARG A 104 19.64 -10.74 -2.19
N ILE A 105 19.98 -9.84 -1.24
CA ILE A 105 21.13 -10.02 -0.36
C ILE A 105 20.90 -11.21 0.59
N ILE A 106 19.70 -11.34 1.12
CA ILE A 106 19.36 -12.46 2.02
C ILE A 106 19.47 -13.79 1.26
N ARG A 107 18.98 -13.85 0.02
CA ARG A 107 19.03 -15.08 -0.81
C ARG A 107 20.42 -15.44 -1.30
N ASN A 108 21.21 -14.47 -1.74
CA ASN A 108 22.44 -14.70 -2.53
C ASN A 108 23.72 -14.16 -1.87
N GLY A 109 23.63 -13.53 -0.71
CA GLY A 109 24.75 -12.80 -0.10
C GLY A 109 24.98 -11.41 -0.72
N LYS A 110 25.90 -10.65 -0.16
CA LYS A 110 26.18 -9.28 -0.58
C LYS A 110 26.91 -9.23 -1.92
N PRO A 111 26.35 -8.63 -2.97
CA PRO A 111 26.96 -8.64 -4.30
C PRO A 111 28.24 -7.77 -4.40
N TRP A 112 28.50 -6.90 -3.41
CA TRP A 112 29.67 -6.03 -3.35
C TRP A 112 30.80 -6.57 -2.46
N GLU A 113 30.58 -7.64 -1.72
CA GLU A 113 31.67 -8.38 -1.10
C GLU A 113 32.37 -9.21 -2.19
N LYS A 114 33.39 -8.60 -2.83
CA LYS A 114 34.28 -9.38 -3.66
C LYS A 114 34.92 -10.42 -2.75
N LYS A 115 34.74 -11.69 -3.09
CA LYS A 115 35.63 -12.75 -2.58
C LYS A 115 36.99 -12.45 -3.18
N ASP A 116 37.91 -11.94 -2.35
CA ASP A 116 39.32 -11.97 -2.64
C ASP A 116 39.79 -13.42 -2.75
#